data_1848a7e41aaccd5d72d100970688679b
#
_entry.id   1848a7e41aaccd5d72d100970688679b
#
_cell.length_a   1.000
_cell.length_b   1.000
_cell.length_c   1.000
_cell.angle_alpha   90.00
_cell.angle_beta   90.00
_cell.angle_gamma   90.00
#
_symmetry.space_group_name_H-M   'P 1'
#
loop_
_entity.id
_entity.type
_entity.pdbx_description
1 polymer ?
#
loop_
_entity_poly.entity_id
_entity_poly.type
_entity_poly.pdbx_seq_one_letter_code
_entity_poly.pdbx_strand_id
1 'polypeptide(L)'
;MSYIPAVEKIEVPKPRNYYTTPSFETVLGVPIAYRRKGQGETTVLLHGAGFTRMWIPFYETMSKTLDFIAPEQPGFGETPMPDWFRSFDDLTILYDQLFTQLGLSKIHLIGFSMGGWAAAEIASFYPDRLKSLSLITPVGLRLPDNPGVDMFQLDPAEIMDRLFNDKDVMREWLPDPDDFDEGIQMYAEFSAAARLMWAPRYNL
;
A
#
# COMPACT_ATOMS: atom_id res chain seq x y z
N MET A 1 -28.27 -27.06 -24.42
CA MET A 1 -26.90 -26.99 -23.86
C MET A 1 -26.11 -26.01 -24.68
N SER A 2 -25.88 -24.82 -24.22
CA SER A 2 -25.08 -23.80 -24.90
C SER A 2 -23.60 -24.14 -24.69
N TYR A 3 -22.89 -24.36 -25.75
CA TYR A 3 -21.44 -24.55 -25.78
C TYR A 3 -20.77 -23.23 -25.37
N ILE A 4 -20.13 -23.22 -24.22
CA ILE A 4 -19.22 -22.13 -23.80
C ILE A 4 -17.85 -22.53 -24.36
N PRO A 5 -17.28 -21.80 -25.33
CA PRO A 5 -15.94 -22.10 -25.82
C PRO A 5 -14.94 -21.93 -24.69
N ALA A 6 -14.01 -22.87 -24.59
CA ALA A 6 -12.90 -22.77 -23.64
C ALA A 6 -12.14 -21.45 -23.91
N VAL A 7 -12.12 -20.56 -22.94
CA VAL A 7 -11.30 -19.35 -23.00
C VAL A 7 -9.84 -19.81 -22.98
N GLU A 8 -9.09 -19.43 -24.00
CA GLU A 8 -7.66 -19.67 -24.05
C GLU A 8 -7.02 -19.04 -22.79
N LYS A 9 -6.34 -19.84 -21.97
CA LYS A 9 -5.65 -19.35 -20.78
C LYS A 9 -4.53 -18.43 -21.22
N ILE A 10 -4.69 -17.14 -20.99
CA ILE A 10 -3.60 -16.18 -21.13
C ILE A 10 -2.70 -16.40 -19.91
N GLU A 11 -1.44 -16.82 -20.10
CA GLU A 11 -0.45 -16.85 -19.04
C GLU A 11 -0.10 -15.39 -18.67
N VAL A 12 -0.72 -14.88 -17.62
CA VAL A 12 -0.39 -13.58 -17.04
C VAL A 12 0.78 -13.78 -16.08
N PRO A 13 1.86 -12.97 -16.16
CA PRO A 13 2.93 -13.00 -15.17
C PRO A 13 2.35 -12.79 -13.77
N LYS A 14 2.70 -13.68 -12.83
CA LYS A 14 2.06 -13.68 -11.51
C LYS A 14 2.79 -12.74 -10.55
N PRO A 15 2.09 -11.86 -9.81
CA PRO A 15 2.66 -11.05 -8.73
C PRO A 15 3.44 -11.89 -7.70
N ARG A 16 3.07 -13.16 -7.52
CA ARG A 16 3.72 -14.13 -6.64
C ARG A 16 5.22 -14.29 -6.86
N ASN A 17 5.76 -13.97 -8.04
CA ASN A 17 7.21 -14.01 -8.29
C ASN A 17 7.98 -13.01 -7.41
N TYR A 18 7.32 -12.01 -6.87
CA TYR A 18 7.90 -10.99 -6.01
C TYR A 18 7.59 -11.19 -4.53
N TYR A 19 6.81 -12.20 -4.15
CA TYR A 19 6.47 -12.45 -2.76
C TYR A 19 7.71 -12.86 -1.97
N THR A 20 7.83 -12.26 -0.79
CA THR A 20 8.93 -12.52 0.13
C THR A 20 8.40 -12.63 1.55
N THR A 21 9.05 -13.45 2.36
CA THR A 21 8.71 -13.56 3.78
C THR A 21 9.00 -12.25 4.51
N PRO A 22 8.05 -11.68 5.25
CA PRO A 22 8.26 -10.47 6.03
C PRO A 22 8.96 -10.76 7.36
N SER A 23 9.49 -9.70 7.97
CA SER A 23 9.69 -9.62 9.41
C SER A 23 8.45 -9.03 10.07
N PHE A 24 8.30 -9.25 11.37
CA PHE A 24 7.19 -8.69 12.14
C PHE A 24 7.69 -7.86 13.32
N GLU A 25 7.01 -6.75 13.58
CA GLU A 25 7.16 -5.97 14.81
C GLU A 25 5.79 -5.80 15.47
N THR A 26 5.69 -6.04 16.77
CA THR A 26 4.39 -5.92 17.46
C THR A 26 4.21 -4.50 17.97
N VAL A 27 3.31 -3.76 17.36
CA VAL A 27 3.00 -2.36 17.66
C VAL A 27 1.57 -2.23 18.18
N LEU A 28 1.38 -1.71 19.38
CA LEU A 28 0.06 -1.58 20.01
C LEU A 28 -0.76 -2.88 20.00
N GLY A 29 -0.08 -4.03 20.13
CA GLY A 29 -0.68 -5.35 20.10
C GLY A 29 -0.96 -5.90 18.69
N VAL A 30 -0.56 -5.19 17.62
CA VAL A 30 -0.74 -5.60 16.23
C VAL A 30 0.62 -6.06 15.66
N PRO A 31 0.72 -7.28 15.12
CA PRO A 31 1.91 -7.73 14.41
C PRO A 31 1.97 -7.05 13.03
N ILE A 32 2.81 -6.04 12.90
CA ILE A 32 3.03 -5.32 11.65
C ILE A 32 4.07 -6.06 10.83
N ALA A 33 3.67 -6.54 9.68
CA ALA A 33 4.57 -7.13 8.70
C ALA A 33 5.37 -6.04 8.00
N TYR A 34 6.67 -6.26 7.81
CA TYR A 34 7.51 -5.35 7.04
C TYR A 34 8.63 -6.10 6.34
N ARG A 35 9.13 -5.50 5.27
CA ARG A 35 10.31 -5.99 4.55
C ARG A 35 11.40 -4.93 4.63
N ARG A 36 12.65 -5.36 4.83
CA ARG A 36 13.81 -4.47 4.95
C ARG A 36 15.01 -5.06 4.27
N LYS A 37 15.69 -4.25 3.46
CA LYS A 37 16.92 -4.63 2.78
C LYS A 37 17.79 -3.40 2.51
N GLY A 38 19.09 -3.66 2.39
CA GLY A 38 20.09 -2.67 2.06
C GLY A 38 20.76 -2.04 3.27
N GLN A 39 21.58 -1.04 2.99
CA GLN A 39 22.34 -0.28 3.98
C GLN A 39 22.48 1.17 3.49
N GLY A 40 22.60 2.10 4.42
CA GLY A 40 22.68 3.52 4.11
C GLY A 40 21.67 4.35 4.87
N GLU A 41 21.19 5.44 4.27
CA GLU A 41 20.16 6.27 4.88
C GLU A 41 18.82 5.53 4.93
N THR A 42 18.20 5.54 6.10
CA THR A 42 16.91 4.84 6.28
C THR A 42 15.81 5.53 5.51
N THR A 43 15.19 4.78 4.63
CA THR A 43 14.06 5.20 3.80
C THR A 43 12.89 4.25 4.01
N VAL A 44 11.75 4.79 4.41
CA VAL A 44 10.50 4.03 4.57
C VAL A 44 9.55 4.37 3.44
N LEU A 45 8.95 3.36 2.81
CA LEU A 45 7.91 3.54 1.83
C LEU A 45 6.58 3.00 2.37
N LEU A 46 5.57 3.87 2.43
CA LEU A 46 4.19 3.50 2.73
C LEU A 46 3.45 3.24 1.42
N HIS A 47 2.96 2.01 1.27
CA HIS A 47 2.31 1.53 0.05
C HIS A 47 0.90 2.12 -0.14
N GLY A 48 0.38 2.06 -1.36
CA GLY A 48 -1.02 2.33 -1.69
C GLY A 48 -1.92 1.11 -1.43
N ALA A 49 -3.11 1.09 -2.00
CA ALA A 49 -3.91 -0.12 -2.04
C ALA A 49 -3.28 -1.11 -3.02
N GLY A 50 -2.74 -2.21 -2.50
CA GLY A 50 -1.97 -3.20 -3.25
C GLY A 50 -0.44 -3.09 -3.05
N PHE A 51 0.31 -3.89 -3.80
CA PHE A 51 1.78 -4.04 -3.68
C PHE A 51 2.24 -4.55 -2.31
N THR A 52 1.41 -5.31 -1.65
CA THR A 52 1.69 -5.98 -0.38
C THR A 52 2.36 -7.33 -0.61
N ARG A 53 2.98 -7.88 0.43
CA ARG A 53 3.69 -9.18 0.41
C ARG A 53 4.88 -9.26 -0.55
N MET A 54 5.17 -8.20 -1.32
CA MET A 54 6.12 -8.19 -2.43
C MET A 54 7.40 -7.43 -2.10
N TRP A 55 8.50 -7.87 -2.74
CA TRP A 55 9.71 -7.09 -2.90
C TRP A 55 9.92 -6.79 -4.38
N ILE A 56 9.32 -5.71 -4.84
CA ILE A 56 9.27 -5.34 -6.25
C ILE A 56 10.60 -4.79 -6.78
N PRO A 57 10.85 -4.76 -8.09
CA PRO A 57 12.09 -4.26 -8.69
C PRO A 57 12.47 -2.83 -8.26
N PHE A 58 11.47 -1.98 -8.00
CA PHE A 58 11.71 -0.64 -7.45
C PHE A 58 12.36 -0.71 -6.06
N TYR A 59 11.83 -1.54 -5.13
CA TYR A 59 12.41 -1.73 -3.79
C TYR A 59 13.83 -2.29 -3.87
N GLU A 60 14.03 -3.27 -4.76
CA GLU A 60 15.36 -3.84 -5.01
C GLU A 60 16.36 -2.79 -5.49
N THR A 61 15.94 -1.87 -6.35
CA THR A 61 16.78 -0.79 -6.84
C THR A 61 17.13 0.19 -5.73
N MET A 62 16.15 0.61 -4.94
CA MET A 62 16.35 1.53 -3.81
C MET A 62 17.27 0.93 -2.75
N SER A 63 17.12 -0.35 -2.44
CA SER A 63 17.90 -1.04 -1.42
C SER A 63 19.40 -1.23 -1.76
N LYS A 64 19.81 -0.96 -2.98
CA LYS A 64 21.24 -1.00 -3.35
C LYS A 64 22.06 0.08 -2.66
N THR A 65 21.43 1.19 -2.29
CA THR A 65 22.11 2.37 -1.71
C THR A 65 21.45 2.89 -0.44
N LEU A 66 20.27 2.38 -0.09
CA LEU A 66 19.49 2.81 1.06
C LEU A 66 19.17 1.63 1.98
N ASP A 67 19.03 1.88 3.26
CA ASP A 67 18.34 0.98 4.19
C ASP A 67 16.83 1.13 3.96
N PHE A 68 16.28 0.32 3.05
CA PHE A 68 14.92 0.47 2.55
C PHE A 68 13.94 -0.42 3.30
N ILE A 69 12.87 0.17 3.83
CA ILE A 69 11.85 -0.49 4.65
C ILE A 69 10.47 -0.28 4.01
N ALA A 70 9.73 -1.37 3.84
CA ALA A 70 8.37 -1.37 3.31
C ALA A 70 7.43 -2.09 4.31
N PRO A 71 6.82 -1.36 5.27
CA PRO A 71 5.82 -1.93 6.18
C PRO A 71 4.48 -2.07 5.48
N GLU A 72 3.70 -3.06 5.91
CA GLU A 72 2.32 -3.26 5.49
C GLU A 72 1.35 -2.58 6.45
N GLN A 73 0.40 -1.87 5.91
CA GLN A 73 -0.64 -1.18 6.68
C GLN A 73 -1.64 -2.17 7.28
N PRO A 74 -2.30 -1.85 8.41
CA PRO A 74 -3.35 -2.71 8.98
C PRO A 74 -4.46 -3.06 7.97
N GLY A 75 -4.74 -4.35 7.83
CA GLY A 75 -5.70 -4.89 6.87
C GLY A 75 -5.13 -5.16 5.48
N PHE A 76 -3.81 -4.99 5.31
CA PHE A 76 -3.12 -5.25 4.05
C PHE A 76 -2.05 -6.32 4.22
N GLY A 77 -1.89 -7.15 3.20
CA GLY A 77 -0.90 -8.21 3.16
C GLY A 77 -1.02 -9.18 4.33
N GLU A 78 0.02 -9.24 5.14
CA GLU A 78 0.12 -10.13 6.30
C GLU A 78 -0.10 -9.39 7.63
N THR A 79 -0.40 -8.08 7.58
CA THR A 79 -0.74 -7.27 8.75
C THR A 79 -2.25 -7.34 9.01
N PRO A 80 -2.70 -7.87 10.15
CA PRO A 80 -4.13 -7.96 10.44
C PRO A 80 -4.76 -6.57 10.66
N MET A 81 -6.08 -6.47 10.42
CA MET A 81 -6.87 -5.30 10.75
C MET A 81 -7.36 -5.40 12.20
N PRO A 82 -6.86 -4.58 13.13
CA PRO A 82 -7.34 -4.61 14.50
C PRO A 82 -8.72 -3.95 14.64
N ASP A 83 -9.52 -4.41 15.60
CA ASP A 83 -10.88 -3.91 15.81
C ASP A 83 -10.96 -2.43 16.15
N TRP A 84 -9.97 -1.91 16.84
CA TRP A 84 -9.89 -0.52 17.28
C TRP A 84 -9.50 0.46 16.16
N PHE A 85 -8.91 -0.02 15.06
CA PHE A 85 -8.38 0.81 13.97
C PHE A 85 -9.49 1.42 13.12
N ARG A 86 -9.55 2.75 13.01
CA ARG A 86 -10.67 3.49 12.39
C ARG A 86 -10.26 4.58 11.41
N SER A 87 -9.06 5.16 11.55
CA SER A 87 -8.72 6.42 10.91
C SER A 87 -7.24 6.51 10.51
N PHE A 88 -6.91 7.53 9.75
CA PHE A 88 -5.52 7.88 9.48
C PHE A 88 -4.78 8.40 10.72
N ASP A 89 -5.49 8.96 11.71
CA ASP A 89 -4.88 9.32 13.00
C ASP A 89 -4.34 8.07 13.71
N ASP A 90 -5.15 6.99 13.74
CA ASP A 90 -4.71 5.70 14.30
C ASP A 90 -3.49 5.16 13.54
N LEU A 91 -3.50 5.28 12.20
CA LEU A 91 -2.39 4.86 11.36
C LEU A 91 -1.12 5.68 11.63
N THR A 92 -1.27 6.97 11.80
CA THR A 92 -0.17 7.91 12.09
C THR A 92 0.50 7.59 13.42
N ILE A 93 -0.30 7.33 14.46
CA ILE A 93 0.20 6.92 15.80
C ILE A 93 0.89 5.55 15.70
N LEU A 94 0.30 4.60 14.97
CA LEU A 94 0.86 3.27 14.80
C LEU A 94 2.23 3.33 14.12
N TYR A 95 2.38 4.14 13.08
CA TYR A 95 3.66 4.30 12.40
C TYR A 95 4.71 5.01 13.25
N ASP A 96 4.33 6.02 14.04
CA ASP A 96 5.26 6.65 14.99
C ASP A 96 5.81 5.62 15.99
N GLN A 97 4.95 4.75 16.50
CA GLN A 97 5.35 3.66 17.40
C GLN A 97 6.20 2.60 16.67
N LEU A 98 5.85 2.21 15.44
CA LEU A 98 6.66 1.30 14.64
C LEU A 98 8.07 1.86 14.43
N PHE A 99 8.19 3.12 14.04
CA PHE A 99 9.49 3.76 13.83
C PHE A 99 10.31 3.78 15.13
N THR A 100 9.66 4.05 16.26
CA THR A 100 10.31 4.01 17.57
C THR A 100 10.84 2.62 17.91
N GLN A 101 10.06 1.57 17.72
CA GLN A 101 10.44 0.19 18.02
C GLN A 101 11.55 -0.33 17.09
N LEU A 102 11.53 0.08 15.84
CA LEU A 102 12.60 -0.22 14.87
C LEU A 102 13.86 0.65 15.08
N GLY A 103 13.88 1.53 16.07
CA GLY A 103 15.03 2.41 16.36
C GLY A 103 15.26 3.51 15.33
N LEU A 104 14.21 3.88 14.58
CA LEU A 104 14.29 4.89 13.53
C LEU A 104 14.02 6.28 14.10
N SER A 105 15.03 7.13 14.11
CA SER A 105 14.90 8.50 14.67
C SER A 105 14.56 9.55 13.62
N LYS A 106 15.28 9.54 12.49
CA LYS A 106 15.07 10.43 11.34
C LYS A 106 15.17 9.63 10.05
N ILE A 107 14.12 9.70 9.26
CA ILE A 107 13.96 8.89 8.04
C ILE A 107 13.64 9.75 6.81
N HIS A 108 13.95 9.21 5.64
CA HIS A 108 13.29 9.63 4.41
C HIS A 108 11.97 8.86 4.31
N LEU A 109 10.86 9.58 4.14
CA LEU A 109 9.54 8.98 4.04
C LEU A 109 9.02 9.13 2.62
N ILE A 110 8.63 8.01 2.01
CA ILE A 110 7.98 7.96 0.70
C ILE A 110 6.56 7.46 0.92
N GLY A 111 5.57 8.18 0.43
CA GLY A 111 4.18 7.75 0.47
C GLY A 111 3.60 7.64 -0.94
N PHE A 112 3.02 6.48 -1.27
CA PHE A 112 2.38 6.22 -2.55
C PHE A 112 0.87 6.10 -2.37
N SER A 113 0.07 6.86 -3.16
CA SER A 113 -1.40 6.80 -3.14
C SER A 113 -1.97 6.97 -1.71
N MET A 114 -2.64 5.98 -1.14
CA MET A 114 -3.13 5.95 0.24
C MET A 114 -1.99 6.10 1.27
N GLY A 115 -0.84 5.47 1.01
CA GLY A 115 0.38 5.68 1.80
C GLY A 115 0.91 7.11 1.71
N GLY A 116 0.59 7.82 0.63
CA GLY A 116 0.88 9.25 0.49
C GLY A 116 0.06 10.11 1.44
N TRP A 117 -1.21 9.77 1.67
CA TRP A 117 -2.01 10.41 2.71
C TRP A 117 -1.42 10.14 4.09
N ALA A 118 -1.15 8.87 4.43
CA ALA A 118 -0.53 8.54 5.71
C ALA A 118 0.81 9.26 5.93
N ALA A 119 1.64 9.37 4.89
CA ALA A 119 2.92 10.07 4.96
C ALA A 119 2.75 11.59 5.19
N ALA A 120 1.74 12.21 4.61
CA ALA A 120 1.41 13.62 4.82
C ALA A 120 0.93 13.88 6.26
N GLU A 121 0.09 12.99 6.81
CA GLU A 121 -0.34 13.03 8.22
C GLU A 121 0.86 12.90 9.16
N ILE A 122 1.74 11.91 8.94
CA ILE A 122 2.96 11.72 9.73
C ILE A 122 3.83 12.98 9.68
N ALA A 123 3.97 13.60 8.52
CA ALA A 123 4.76 14.83 8.36
C ALA A 123 4.14 16.01 9.11
N SER A 124 2.82 16.05 9.23
CA SER A 124 2.09 17.10 9.95
C SER A 124 2.19 16.93 11.48
N PHE A 125 2.07 15.70 11.98
CA PHE A 125 2.09 15.41 13.42
C PHE A 125 3.51 15.22 13.99
N TYR A 126 4.41 14.64 13.20
CA TYR A 126 5.76 14.27 13.62
C TYR A 126 6.86 14.77 12.66
N PRO A 127 6.91 16.09 12.36
CA PRO A 127 7.87 16.62 11.37
C PRO A 127 9.32 16.32 11.72
N ASP A 128 9.65 16.26 13.01
CA ASP A 128 11.00 15.99 13.50
C ASP A 128 11.50 14.57 13.21
N ARG A 129 10.60 13.65 12.87
CA ARG A 129 10.92 12.28 12.42
C ARG A 129 11.51 12.25 11.02
N LEU A 130 11.31 13.30 10.22
CA LEU A 130 11.60 13.26 8.81
C LEU A 130 12.87 14.01 8.45
N LYS A 131 13.68 13.41 7.58
CA LYS A 131 14.72 14.08 6.81
C LYS A 131 14.14 14.68 5.52
N SER A 132 13.25 13.94 4.88
CA SER A 132 12.50 14.39 3.71
C SER A 132 11.19 13.62 3.56
N LEU A 133 10.26 14.21 2.82
CA LEU A 133 8.99 13.63 2.42
C LEU A 133 8.91 13.60 0.90
N SER A 134 8.57 12.43 0.34
CA SER A 134 8.27 12.26 -1.09
C SER A 134 6.87 11.69 -1.25
N LEU A 135 6.01 12.40 -1.97
CA LEU A 135 4.63 11.98 -2.21
C LEU A 135 4.47 11.58 -3.68
N ILE A 136 4.04 10.34 -3.91
CA ILE A 136 3.81 9.78 -5.24
C ILE A 136 2.30 9.60 -5.41
N THR A 137 1.70 10.39 -6.27
CA THR A 137 0.24 10.36 -6.55
C THR A 137 -0.61 10.21 -5.28
N PRO A 138 -0.42 11.08 -4.25
CA PRO A 138 -1.10 10.92 -2.97
C PRO A 138 -2.62 11.13 -3.14
N VAL A 139 -3.42 10.40 -2.36
CA VAL A 139 -4.83 10.69 -2.15
C VAL A 139 -5.02 11.50 -0.86
N GLY A 140 -6.24 11.96 -0.57
CA GLY A 140 -6.57 12.68 0.66
C GLY A 140 -6.73 14.19 0.48
N LEU A 141 -5.99 14.80 -0.43
CA LEU A 141 -6.14 16.22 -0.75
C LEU A 141 -7.37 16.44 -1.65
N ARG A 142 -8.27 17.31 -1.20
CA ARG A 142 -9.39 17.79 -2.01
C ARG A 142 -9.13 19.22 -2.45
N LEU A 143 -9.06 19.42 -3.74
CA LEU A 143 -9.04 20.74 -4.34
C LEU A 143 -10.46 21.10 -4.75
N PRO A 144 -10.98 22.32 -4.41
CA PRO A 144 -12.34 22.73 -4.75
C PRO A 144 -12.65 22.60 -6.26
N ASP A 145 -11.67 22.95 -7.09
CA ASP A 145 -11.81 22.92 -8.55
C ASP A 145 -11.45 21.57 -9.18
N ASN A 146 -10.95 20.60 -8.38
CA ASN A 146 -10.64 19.26 -8.81
C ASN A 146 -10.84 18.27 -7.66
N PRO A 147 -12.07 17.85 -7.39
CA PRO A 147 -12.41 17.04 -6.22
C PRO A 147 -11.84 15.59 -6.26
N GLY A 148 -11.19 15.24 -7.36
CA GLY A 148 -10.73 13.87 -7.57
C GLY A 148 -11.87 12.90 -7.91
N VAL A 149 -11.53 11.62 -8.00
CA VAL A 149 -12.47 10.55 -8.35
C VAL A 149 -12.70 9.66 -7.13
N ASP A 150 -13.95 9.37 -6.82
CA ASP A 150 -14.32 8.37 -5.81
C ASP A 150 -14.21 6.96 -6.41
N MET A 151 -13.08 6.31 -6.15
CA MET A 151 -12.79 4.96 -6.68
C MET A 151 -13.77 3.89 -6.19
N PHE A 152 -14.43 4.11 -5.04
CA PHE A 152 -15.39 3.14 -4.50
C PHE A 152 -16.77 3.21 -5.17
N GLN A 153 -16.97 4.18 -6.07
CA GLN A 153 -18.17 4.31 -6.90
C GLN A 153 -17.96 3.86 -8.36
N LEU A 154 -16.75 3.45 -8.70
CA LEU A 154 -16.40 2.96 -10.03
C LEU A 154 -16.43 1.44 -10.08
N ASP A 155 -16.70 0.89 -11.25
CA ASP A 155 -16.46 -0.52 -11.48
C ASP A 155 -14.95 -0.83 -11.61
N PRO A 156 -14.53 -2.09 -11.41
CA PRO A 156 -13.11 -2.46 -11.45
C PRO A 156 -12.41 -2.10 -12.77
N ALA A 157 -13.09 -2.18 -13.91
CA ALA A 157 -12.48 -1.85 -15.19
C ALA A 157 -12.25 -0.35 -15.33
N GLU A 158 -13.21 0.48 -14.88
CA GLU A 158 -13.05 1.95 -14.84
C GLU A 158 -11.92 2.37 -13.89
N ILE A 159 -11.79 1.72 -12.72
CA ILE A 159 -10.67 1.98 -11.80
C ILE A 159 -9.34 1.73 -12.52
N MET A 160 -9.21 0.59 -13.18
CA MET A 160 -7.98 0.22 -13.86
C MET A 160 -7.66 1.14 -15.04
N ASP A 161 -8.66 1.55 -15.81
CA ASP A 161 -8.51 2.49 -16.91
C ASP A 161 -8.01 3.88 -16.45
N ARG A 162 -8.36 4.29 -15.23
CA ARG A 162 -7.94 5.57 -14.67
C ARG A 162 -6.57 5.51 -13.99
N LEU A 163 -6.22 4.35 -13.40
CA LEU A 163 -4.96 4.20 -12.68
C LEU A 163 -3.77 3.95 -13.61
N PHE A 164 -3.99 3.29 -14.76
CA PHE A 164 -2.93 2.83 -15.62
C PHE A 164 -3.09 3.36 -17.06
N ASN A 165 -2.06 4.05 -17.52
CA ASN A 165 -1.97 4.48 -18.92
C ASN A 165 -1.61 3.30 -19.86
N ASP A 166 -0.79 2.37 -19.36
CA ASP A 166 -0.37 1.16 -20.09
C ASP A 166 -1.02 -0.08 -19.45
N LYS A 167 -1.97 -0.67 -20.20
CA LYS A 167 -2.73 -1.85 -19.74
C LYS A 167 -1.91 -3.14 -19.76
N ASP A 168 -0.87 -3.22 -20.55
CA ASP A 168 -0.01 -4.39 -20.60
C ASP A 168 0.90 -4.44 -19.36
N VAL A 169 1.46 -3.31 -18.97
CA VAL A 169 2.18 -3.19 -17.68
C VAL A 169 1.24 -3.50 -16.51
N MET A 170 0.00 -3.04 -16.57
CA MET A 170 -1.00 -3.33 -15.52
C MET A 170 -1.20 -4.83 -15.33
N ARG A 171 -1.31 -5.60 -16.41
CA ARG A 171 -1.56 -7.06 -16.35
C ARG A 171 -0.48 -7.82 -15.60
N GLU A 172 0.76 -7.32 -15.58
CA GLU A 172 1.86 -7.93 -14.83
C GLU A 172 1.64 -7.88 -13.32
N TRP A 173 0.80 -6.96 -12.85
CA TRP A 173 0.57 -6.69 -11.43
C TRP A 173 -0.81 -7.12 -10.93
N LEU A 174 -1.68 -7.60 -11.81
CA LEU A 174 -2.98 -8.13 -11.42
C LEU A 174 -2.85 -9.56 -10.89
N PRO A 175 -3.65 -9.90 -9.88
CA PRO A 175 -3.79 -11.29 -9.45
C PRO A 175 -4.25 -12.19 -10.59
N ASP A 176 -3.84 -13.44 -10.55
CA ASP A 176 -4.39 -14.46 -11.44
C ASP A 176 -5.91 -14.58 -11.17
N PRO A 177 -6.78 -14.35 -12.15
CA PRO A 177 -8.24 -14.42 -11.95
C PRO A 177 -8.73 -15.82 -11.52
N ASP A 178 -7.94 -16.87 -11.77
CA ASP A 178 -8.21 -18.23 -11.35
C ASP A 178 -7.67 -18.52 -9.92
N ASP A 179 -6.96 -17.57 -9.31
CA ASP A 179 -6.39 -17.71 -7.97
C ASP A 179 -7.36 -17.19 -6.92
N PHE A 180 -8.10 -18.10 -6.32
CA PHE A 180 -9.12 -17.77 -5.33
C PHE A 180 -8.55 -17.08 -4.08
N ASP A 181 -7.37 -17.50 -3.60
CA ASP A 181 -6.74 -16.91 -2.43
C ASP A 181 -6.28 -15.47 -2.68
N GLU A 182 -5.76 -15.19 -3.87
CA GLU A 182 -5.43 -13.82 -4.30
C GLU A 182 -6.69 -12.95 -4.43
N GLY A 183 -7.77 -13.51 -4.93
CA GLY A 183 -9.07 -12.83 -5.01
C GLY A 183 -9.59 -12.43 -3.62
N ILE A 184 -9.53 -13.33 -2.64
CA ILE A 184 -9.90 -13.06 -1.24
C ILE A 184 -9.02 -11.95 -0.66
N GLN A 185 -7.70 -12.04 -0.87
CA GLN A 185 -6.76 -11.03 -0.36
C GLN A 185 -7.04 -9.65 -0.95
N MET A 186 -7.23 -9.57 -2.26
CA MET A 186 -7.56 -8.31 -2.94
C MET A 186 -8.87 -7.71 -2.40
N TYR A 187 -9.89 -8.53 -2.18
CA TYR A 187 -11.15 -8.08 -1.60
C TYR A 187 -10.98 -7.57 -0.16
N ALA A 188 -10.19 -8.26 0.66
CA ALA A 188 -9.89 -7.84 2.02
C ALA A 188 -9.16 -6.49 2.05
N GLU A 189 -8.15 -6.31 1.21
CA GLU A 189 -7.39 -5.06 1.10
C GLU A 189 -8.25 -3.90 0.57
N PHE A 190 -9.11 -4.17 -0.41
CA PHE A 190 -10.07 -3.16 -0.90
C PHE A 190 -11.06 -2.74 0.20
N SER A 191 -11.52 -3.70 1.01
CA SER A 191 -12.39 -3.43 2.16
C SER A 191 -11.67 -2.61 3.23
N ALA A 192 -10.40 -2.90 3.49
CA ALA A 192 -9.56 -2.11 4.40
C ALA A 192 -9.36 -0.69 3.89
N ALA A 193 -9.06 -0.52 2.60
CA ALA A 193 -8.96 0.78 1.95
C ALA A 193 -10.25 1.58 2.06
N ALA A 194 -11.41 0.95 1.82
CA ALA A 194 -12.71 1.59 1.93
C ALA A 194 -12.99 2.07 3.36
N ARG A 195 -12.64 1.26 4.35
CA ARG A 195 -12.81 1.61 5.77
C ARG A 195 -12.03 2.87 6.16
N LEU A 196 -10.83 3.05 5.60
CA LEU A 196 -9.97 4.19 5.91
C LEU A 196 -10.31 5.44 5.10
N MET A 197 -10.51 5.29 3.79
CA MET A 197 -10.60 6.41 2.87
C MET A 197 -12.04 6.86 2.60
N TRP A 198 -12.97 5.93 2.51
CA TRP A 198 -14.34 6.26 2.10
C TRP A 198 -15.16 6.89 3.22
N ALA A 199 -14.96 6.49 4.48
CA ALA A 199 -15.64 7.11 5.61
C ALA A 199 -15.33 8.61 5.72
N PRO A 200 -14.06 9.07 5.69
CA PRO A 200 -13.72 10.49 5.62
C PRO A 200 -13.89 11.09 4.21
N ARG A 201 -14.33 10.31 3.22
CA ARG A 201 -14.52 10.78 1.84
C ARG A 201 -13.26 11.38 1.22
N TYR A 202 -12.08 10.75 1.40
CA TYR A 202 -10.79 11.24 0.92
C TYR A 202 -10.46 12.67 1.40
N ASN A 203 -10.85 13.02 2.58
CA ASN A 203 -10.65 14.35 3.13
C ASN A 203 -9.67 14.29 4.30
N LEU A 204 -8.52 14.96 4.14
CA LEU A 204 -7.56 15.22 5.20
C LEU A 204 -8.16 16.10 6.29
#